data_5d168359019d2018e4f881621abdc4cb
#
_entry.id   5d168359019d2018e4f881621abdc4cb
#
_cell.length_a   1.000
_cell.length_b   1.000
_cell.length_c   1.000
_cell.angle_alpha   90.00
_cell.angle_beta   90.00
_cell.angle_gamma   90.00
#
_symmetry.space_group_name_H-M   'P 1'
#
loop_
_entity.id
_entity.type
_entity.pdbx_description
1 polymer ?
#
loop_
_entity_poly.entity_id
_entity_poly.type
_entity_poly.pdbx_seq_one_letter_code
_entity_poly.pdbx_strand_id
1 'polypeptide(L)'
;MKQIKLSKITSVLLSAALAVPVFSGMAVASDISYFSKEAAGTTGADFLNLPVGARAVGMAGAYSSVAEDASAIYWNPAGLVQIPKLSAMFMRSEYIDDISYQYAAYAQRLSYDSVIGISFMMTDIGTIEGMDKSRNSIGSFNPQDQVFTLSYSKAILEFSNKDLDVSMGLNAKYIKSEIRDSATAFAGDMGIMTFNFGAIPYRIGVVVSNIGKGLKYDQASDPLPVTARFGGSINPFDNLLIAADVVVPKGNKMNIQTGVEAYINPNELTRLTARAGIDMQQMQDGFSGISLGIGATLQFFTLDYAFVPMGELGNTHRISLSFDFPFRSPIFQRRDRSVFTDMKGLSFK
;
A
#
# COMPACT_ATOMS: atom_id res chain seq x y z
N MET A 1 -5.52 17.51 35.62
CA MET A 1 -6.08 16.28 35.03
C MET A 1 -7.40 16.61 34.36
N LYS A 2 -7.43 16.75 33.01
CA LYS A 2 -8.69 16.97 32.26
C LYS A 2 -9.33 15.61 31.99
N GLN A 3 -10.55 15.42 32.49
CA GLN A 3 -11.36 14.23 32.21
C GLN A 3 -11.59 14.12 30.70
N ILE A 4 -11.10 13.05 30.09
CA ILE A 4 -11.38 12.67 28.69
C ILE A 4 -12.85 12.22 28.68
N LYS A 5 -13.73 12.99 28.04
CA LYS A 5 -15.14 12.64 27.90
C LYS A 5 -15.30 11.33 27.11
N LEU A 6 -15.93 10.35 27.72
CA LEU A 6 -16.22 9.01 27.18
C LEU A 6 -16.94 9.02 25.81
N SER A 7 -17.61 10.14 25.47
CA SER A 7 -18.29 10.33 24.18
C SER A 7 -17.37 10.37 22.93
N LYS A 8 -16.04 10.53 23.12
CA LYS A 8 -15.07 10.52 22.01
C LYS A 8 -14.60 9.10 21.63
N ILE A 9 -14.71 8.14 22.55
CA ILE A 9 -14.34 6.73 22.31
C ILE A 9 -15.45 6.02 21.53
N THR A 10 -16.72 6.37 21.76
CA THR A 10 -17.86 5.77 21.06
C THR A 10 -17.95 6.16 19.58
N SER A 11 -17.48 7.34 19.17
CA SER A 11 -17.47 7.72 17.73
C SER A 11 -16.38 7.01 16.94
N VAL A 12 -15.25 6.64 17.55
CA VAL A 12 -14.18 5.85 16.91
C VAL A 12 -14.61 4.40 16.73
N LEU A 13 -15.34 3.84 17.70
CA LEU A 13 -15.88 2.47 17.61
C LEU A 13 -17.03 2.35 16.59
N LEU A 14 -17.78 3.42 16.35
CA LEU A 14 -18.89 3.43 15.39
C LEU A 14 -18.40 3.43 13.93
N SER A 15 -17.25 4.06 13.65
CA SER A 15 -16.64 4.02 12.31
C SER A 15 -16.03 2.65 11.97
N ALA A 16 -15.57 1.90 12.96
CA ALA A 16 -15.08 0.53 12.77
C ALA A 16 -16.23 -0.48 12.56
N ALA A 17 -17.41 -0.22 13.14
CA ALA A 17 -18.58 -1.10 13.03
C ALA A 17 -19.29 -1.06 11.67
N LEU A 18 -19.08 -0.02 10.87
CA LEU A 18 -19.68 0.10 9.52
C LEU A 18 -18.94 -0.73 8.44
N ALA A 19 -17.75 -1.24 8.72
CA ALA A 19 -16.97 -2.06 7.79
C ALA A 19 -17.28 -3.56 7.88
N VAL A 20 -17.96 -4.01 8.92
CA VAL A 20 -18.20 -5.44 9.19
C VAL A 20 -19.25 -6.12 8.28
N PRO A 21 -20.29 -5.46 7.73
CA PRO A 21 -21.32 -6.17 6.95
C PRO A 21 -20.93 -6.55 5.53
N VAL A 22 -19.78 -6.10 5.00
CA VAL A 22 -19.38 -6.41 3.60
C VAL A 22 -18.89 -7.87 3.46
N PHE A 23 -18.45 -8.51 4.53
CA PHE A 23 -17.92 -9.87 4.49
C PHE A 23 -18.96 -10.99 4.65
N SER A 24 -20.16 -10.69 5.12
CA SER A 24 -21.19 -11.72 5.39
C SER A 24 -21.87 -12.28 4.15
N GLY A 25 -21.65 -11.72 2.97
CA GLY A 25 -22.31 -12.10 1.71
C GLY A 25 -21.52 -13.01 0.77
N MET A 26 -20.28 -13.36 1.10
CA MET A 26 -19.40 -14.13 0.19
C MET A 26 -19.25 -15.62 0.55
N ALA A 27 -20.16 -16.19 1.31
CA ALA A 27 -20.20 -17.65 1.50
C ALA A 27 -20.80 -18.32 0.25
N VAL A 28 -20.00 -18.45 -0.81
CA VAL A 28 -20.27 -19.39 -1.89
C VAL A 28 -19.72 -20.74 -1.44
N ALA A 29 -20.57 -21.75 -1.43
CA ALA A 29 -20.21 -23.12 -1.11
C ALA A 29 -19.11 -23.63 -2.08
N SER A 30 -17.88 -23.59 -1.64
CA SER A 30 -16.74 -24.30 -2.22
C SER A 30 -16.03 -25.01 -1.07
N ASP A 31 -15.55 -26.23 -1.31
CA ASP A 31 -14.81 -27.05 -0.33
C ASP A 31 -13.47 -26.40 0.15
N ILE A 32 -13.15 -25.21 -0.32
CA ILE A 32 -11.95 -24.43 0.03
C ILE A 32 -12.32 -23.45 1.14
N SER A 33 -11.69 -23.61 2.30
CA SER A 33 -11.79 -22.65 3.40
C SER A 33 -10.95 -21.41 3.10
N TYR A 34 -11.49 -20.43 2.36
CA TYR A 34 -10.83 -19.15 2.15
C TYR A 34 -10.48 -18.47 3.49
N PHE A 35 -9.52 -17.54 3.48
CA PHE A 35 -9.03 -16.82 4.66
C PHE A 35 -8.34 -17.71 5.70
N SER A 36 -7.81 -18.85 5.28
CA SER A 36 -7.11 -19.82 6.11
C SER A 36 -5.78 -20.22 5.46
N LYS A 37 -4.95 -20.96 6.20
CA LYS A 37 -3.66 -21.48 5.68
C LYS A 37 -3.88 -22.46 4.51
N GLU A 38 -4.97 -23.19 4.53
CA GLU A 38 -5.34 -24.19 3.51
C GLU A 38 -5.68 -23.54 2.16
N ALA A 39 -5.98 -22.22 2.17
CA ALA A 39 -6.21 -21.46 0.95
C ALA A 39 -4.91 -20.99 0.26
N ALA A 40 -3.74 -21.26 0.83
CA ALA A 40 -2.47 -20.85 0.22
C ALA A 40 -2.30 -21.50 -1.16
N GLY A 41 -1.98 -20.67 -2.16
CA GLY A 41 -1.82 -21.12 -3.56
C GLY A 41 -3.12 -21.38 -4.33
N THR A 42 -4.28 -20.98 -3.80
CA THR A 42 -5.58 -21.11 -4.49
C THR A 42 -6.02 -19.86 -5.24
N THR A 43 -5.20 -18.80 -5.21
CA THR A 43 -5.41 -17.55 -5.95
C THR A 43 -4.45 -17.45 -7.12
N GLY A 44 -4.93 -16.86 -8.22
CA GLY A 44 -4.08 -16.42 -9.33
C GLY A 44 -3.60 -14.99 -9.12
N ALA A 45 -2.64 -14.54 -9.94
CA ALA A 45 -2.11 -13.19 -9.90
C ALA A 45 -1.52 -12.77 -8.53
N ASP A 46 -0.83 -13.66 -7.83
CA ASP A 46 -0.24 -13.37 -6.52
C ASP A 46 0.82 -12.25 -6.55
N PHE A 47 1.34 -11.92 -7.73
CA PHE A 47 2.19 -10.75 -7.94
C PHE A 47 1.49 -9.42 -7.54
N LEU A 48 0.16 -9.37 -7.49
CA LEU A 48 -0.59 -8.22 -6.98
C LEU A 48 -0.33 -7.95 -5.49
N ASN A 49 0.17 -8.93 -4.76
CA ASN A 49 0.53 -8.83 -3.34
C ASN A 49 2.00 -8.44 -3.12
N LEU A 50 2.82 -8.31 -4.18
CA LEU A 50 4.20 -7.88 -4.04
C LEU A 50 4.25 -6.43 -3.55
N PRO A 51 4.86 -6.16 -2.37
CA PRO A 51 4.79 -4.86 -1.73
C PRO A 51 5.62 -3.81 -2.48
N VAL A 52 5.05 -2.62 -2.69
CA VAL A 52 5.69 -1.52 -3.41
C VAL A 52 6.18 -0.42 -2.47
N GLY A 53 7.26 0.27 -2.86
CA GLY A 53 7.85 1.36 -2.11
C GLY A 53 8.77 0.91 -0.99
N ALA A 54 10.06 1.28 -1.06
CA ALA A 54 11.03 0.90 -0.03
C ALA A 54 10.65 1.47 1.36
N ARG A 55 10.01 2.63 1.43
CA ARG A 55 9.48 3.19 2.67
C ARG A 55 8.49 2.24 3.35
N ALA A 56 7.49 1.77 2.62
CA ALA A 56 6.46 0.88 3.15
C ALA A 56 7.03 -0.49 3.52
N VAL A 57 7.94 -1.02 2.69
CA VAL A 57 8.61 -2.30 2.94
C VAL A 57 9.50 -2.24 4.16
N GLY A 58 10.22 -1.12 4.38
CA GLY A 58 11.02 -0.90 5.60
C GLY A 58 10.17 -0.89 6.88
N MET A 59 8.85 -0.72 6.76
CA MET A 59 7.86 -0.82 7.85
C MET A 59 7.09 -2.16 7.83
N ALA A 60 7.63 -3.21 7.15
CA ALA A 60 7.00 -4.52 6.98
C ALA A 60 5.57 -4.48 6.39
N GLY A 61 5.21 -3.43 5.63
CA GLY A 61 3.90 -3.26 5.03
C GLY A 61 2.80 -2.71 5.96
N ALA A 62 3.12 -2.30 7.18
CA ALA A 62 2.20 -1.57 8.06
C ALA A 62 1.98 -0.14 7.53
N TYR A 63 1.20 0.00 6.45
CA TYR A 63 1.19 1.22 5.65
C TYR A 63 -0.19 1.69 5.19
N SER A 64 -1.27 0.94 5.43
CA SER A 64 -2.61 1.28 4.95
C SER A 64 -3.16 2.59 5.55
N SER A 65 -2.70 2.99 6.74
CA SER A 65 -3.01 4.26 7.39
C SER A 65 -1.90 5.32 7.23
N VAL A 66 -0.74 4.95 6.65
CA VAL A 66 0.45 5.81 6.54
C VAL A 66 0.60 6.39 5.14
N ALA A 67 0.11 5.69 4.10
CA ALA A 67 0.24 6.05 2.70
C ALA A 67 -0.18 7.51 2.44
N GLU A 68 0.77 8.35 1.97
CA GLU A 68 0.59 9.80 1.81
C GLU A 68 1.33 10.38 0.58
N ASP A 69 1.86 9.51 -0.28
CA ASP A 69 2.59 9.81 -1.52
C ASP A 69 1.99 9.01 -2.70
N ALA A 70 2.65 8.97 -3.86
CA ALA A 70 2.17 8.23 -5.02
C ALA A 70 2.02 6.71 -4.77
N SER A 71 2.71 6.13 -3.78
CA SER A 71 2.54 4.72 -3.39
C SER A 71 1.17 4.42 -2.78
N ALA A 72 0.43 5.46 -2.37
CA ALA A 72 -0.94 5.30 -1.88
C ALA A 72 -1.87 4.67 -2.91
N ILE A 73 -1.59 4.78 -4.22
CA ILE A 73 -2.31 4.04 -5.27
C ILE A 73 -2.33 2.54 -4.97
N TYR A 74 -1.25 1.98 -4.48
CA TYR A 74 -1.16 0.57 -4.13
C TYR A 74 -1.70 0.28 -2.71
N TRP A 75 -1.28 1.06 -1.70
CA TRP A 75 -1.50 0.74 -0.30
C TRP A 75 -2.88 1.12 0.21
N ASN A 76 -3.34 2.32 -0.09
CA ASN A 76 -4.66 2.84 0.24
C ASN A 76 -4.93 4.09 -0.60
N PRO A 77 -5.75 4.00 -1.65
CA PRO A 77 -5.98 5.14 -2.55
C PRO A 77 -6.58 6.36 -1.87
N ALA A 78 -7.23 6.20 -0.71
CA ALA A 78 -7.73 7.32 0.08
C ALA A 78 -6.61 8.23 0.60
N GLY A 79 -5.39 7.70 0.75
CA GLY A 79 -4.21 8.45 1.19
C GLY A 79 -3.72 9.50 0.19
N LEU A 80 -4.07 9.36 -1.10
CA LEU A 80 -3.66 10.30 -2.15
C LEU A 80 -4.08 11.75 -1.90
N VAL A 81 -5.16 12.00 -1.16
CA VAL A 81 -5.56 13.39 -0.82
C VAL A 81 -4.49 14.15 -0.03
N GLN A 82 -3.50 13.46 0.51
CA GLN A 82 -2.42 14.06 1.30
C GLN A 82 -1.26 14.56 0.45
N ILE A 83 -1.16 14.14 -0.84
CA ILE A 83 -0.07 14.62 -1.69
C ILE A 83 -0.11 16.14 -1.81
N PRO A 84 1.04 16.81 -1.94
CA PRO A 84 1.05 18.26 -2.15
C PRO A 84 0.37 18.59 -3.50
N LYS A 85 1.09 19.05 -4.51
CA LYS A 85 0.54 19.30 -5.83
C LYS A 85 0.72 18.12 -6.77
N LEU A 86 1.88 17.51 -6.70
CA LEU A 86 2.31 16.39 -7.54
C LEU A 86 3.16 15.46 -6.69
N SER A 87 2.96 14.14 -6.88
CA SER A 87 3.82 13.10 -6.34
C SER A 87 4.12 12.08 -7.43
N ALA A 88 5.37 11.69 -7.55
CA ALA A 88 5.81 10.63 -8.44
C ALA A 88 6.75 9.70 -7.72
N MET A 89 6.74 8.42 -8.09
CA MET A 89 7.57 7.40 -7.48
C MET A 89 8.00 6.40 -8.54
N PHE A 90 9.25 5.95 -8.41
CA PHE A 90 9.78 4.80 -9.12
C PHE A 90 10.45 3.86 -8.13
N MET A 91 10.22 2.57 -8.27
CA MET A 91 10.85 1.53 -7.46
C MET A 91 11.35 0.39 -8.35
N ARG A 92 12.52 -0.16 -7.99
CA ARG A 92 13.03 -1.44 -8.46
C ARG A 92 13.28 -2.35 -7.25
N SER A 93 12.86 -3.58 -7.36
CA SER A 93 13.13 -4.64 -6.40
C SER A 93 13.80 -5.81 -7.09
N GLU A 94 14.90 -6.27 -6.53
CA GLU A 94 15.44 -7.59 -6.74
C GLU A 94 14.87 -8.46 -5.64
N TYR A 95 14.04 -9.45 -6.02
CA TYR A 95 13.27 -10.22 -5.08
C TYR A 95 14.01 -11.53 -4.75
N ILE A 96 13.45 -12.67 -5.03
CA ILE A 96 14.03 -13.97 -4.75
C ILE A 96 14.47 -14.57 -6.08
N ASP A 97 15.66 -15.22 -6.10
CA ASP A 97 16.23 -15.77 -7.31
C ASP A 97 16.37 -14.70 -8.41
N ASP A 98 16.07 -15.01 -9.67
CA ASP A 98 16.12 -14.06 -10.79
C ASP A 98 14.85 -13.19 -10.93
N ILE A 99 13.91 -13.27 -9.98
CA ILE A 99 12.67 -12.50 -10.03
C ILE A 99 12.95 -11.04 -9.69
N SER A 100 12.60 -10.16 -10.59
CA SER A 100 12.61 -8.72 -10.34
C SER A 100 11.25 -8.10 -10.62
N TYR A 101 10.95 -6.98 -9.95
CA TYR A 101 9.77 -6.20 -10.28
C TYR A 101 10.02 -4.70 -10.14
N GLN A 102 9.28 -3.97 -10.93
CA GLN A 102 9.37 -2.52 -11.02
C GLN A 102 7.98 -1.93 -10.80
N TYR A 103 7.97 -0.76 -10.17
CA TYR A 103 6.75 0.00 -9.95
C TYR A 103 7.01 1.46 -10.25
N ALA A 104 6.11 2.06 -11.00
CA ALA A 104 6.10 3.49 -11.28
C ALA A 104 4.71 4.04 -10.97
N ALA A 105 4.65 5.19 -10.31
CA ALA A 105 3.41 5.85 -9.98
C ALA A 105 3.52 7.35 -10.15
N TYR A 106 2.42 7.97 -10.52
CA TYR A 106 2.26 9.41 -10.64
C TYR A 106 0.89 9.81 -10.11
N ALA A 107 0.84 10.84 -9.29
CA ALA A 107 -0.39 11.40 -8.79
C ALA A 107 -0.37 12.93 -8.85
N GLN A 108 -1.50 13.52 -9.20
CA GLN A 108 -1.65 14.96 -9.32
C GLN A 108 -2.95 15.42 -8.67
N ARG A 109 -2.85 16.50 -7.91
CA ARG A 109 -3.99 17.17 -7.34
C ARG A 109 -4.77 17.89 -8.45
N LEU A 110 -6.05 17.59 -8.59
CA LEU A 110 -6.96 18.21 -9.53
C LEU A 110 -7.65 19.44 -8.93
N SER A 111 -8.06 19.32 -7.66
CA SER A 111 -8.71 20.39 -6.91
C SER A 111 -8.25 20.36 -5.46
N TYR A 112 -8.77 21.27 -4.66
CA TYR A 112 -8.49 21.32 -3.22
C TYR A 112 -8.73 19.96 -2.54
N ASP A 113 -9.79 19.26 -2.90
CA ASP A 113 -10.29 18.06 -2.24
C ASP A 113 -10.07 16.76 -3.05
N SER A 114 -9.54 16.83 -4.27
CA SER A 114 -9.45 15.68 -5.16
C SER A 114 -8.10 15.51 -5.83
N VAL A 115 -7.71 14.25 -6.03
CA VAL A 115 -6.46 13.80 -6.63
C VAL A 115 -6.74 12.68 -7.61
N ILE A 116 -6.06 12.68 -8.74
CA ILE A 116 -6.00 11.58 -9.70
C ILE A 116 -4.61 10.98 -9.69
N GLY A 117 -4.51 9.67 -9.92
CA GLY A 117 -3.24 8.97 -10.00
C GLY A 117 -3.25 7.85 -11.03
N ILE A 118 -2.08 7.51 -11.50
CA ILE A 118 -1.84 6.36 -12.36
C ILE A 118 -0.64 5.58 -11.83
N SER A 119 -0.64 4.27 -11.97
CA SER A 119 0.55 3.47 -11.71
C SER A 119 0.70 2.32 -12.70
N PHE A 120 1.93 1.85 -12.82
CA PHE A 120 2.31 0.70 -13.60
C PHE A 120 3.23 -0.18 -12.75
N MET A 121 2.94 -1.47 -12.71
CA MET A 121 3.76 -2.50 -12.09
C MET A 121 4.07 -3.55 -13.13
N MET A 122 5.31 -4.02 -13.15
CA MET A 122 5.78 -5.10 -14.02
C MET A 122 6.65 -6.04 -13.21
N THR A 123 6.39 -7.35 -13.31
CA THR A 123 7.26 -8.42 -12.81
C THR A 123 7.94 -9.13 -13.98
N ASP A 124 9.18 -9.51 -13.76
CA ASP A 124 9.98 -10.33 -14.68
C ASP A 124 10.52 -11.52 -13.88
N ILE A 125 10.17 -12.72 -14.33
CA ILE A 125 10.53 -13.98 -13.65
C ILE A 125 11.81 -14.58 -14.24
N GLY A 126 12.38 -13.93 -15.26
CA GLY A 126 13.53 -14.45 -15.98
C GLY A 126 13.15 -15.49 -17.04
N THR A 127 14.16 -16.10 -17.63
CA THR A 127 13.99 -17.06 -18.74
C THR A 127 13.81 -18.47 -18.19
N ILE A 128 12.72 -19.14 -18.55
CA ILE A 128 12.44 -20.52 -18.21
C ILE A 128 12.64 -21.41 -19.46
N GLU A 129 13.46 -22.45 -19.36
CA GLU A 129 13.59 -23.45 -20.41
C GLU A 129 12.40 -24.40 -20.38
N GLY A 130 11.65 -24.43 -21.46
CA GLY A 130 10.55 -25.35 -21.65
C GLY A 130 11.04 -26.76 -22.00
N MET A 131 10.49 -27.79 -21.36
CA MET A 131 10.78 -29.19 -21.69
C MET A 131 9.48 -29.96 -21.93
N ASP A 132 9.51 -30.86 -22.90
CA ASP A 132 8.43 -31.81 -23.11
C ASP A 132 8.45 -32.96 -22.07
N LYS A 133 7.43 -33.83 -22.14
CA LYS A 133 7.36 -35.00 -21.23
C LYS A 133 8.54 -35.97 -21.40
N SER A 134 9.26 -35.90 -22.53
CA SER A 134 10.44 -36.72 -22.84
C SER A 134 11.75 -35.99 -22.52
N ARG A 135 11.69 -34.83 -21.85
CA ARG A 135 12.82 -33.97 -21.48
C ARG A 135 13.56 -33.35 -22.69
N ASN A 136 12.92 -33.23 -23.86
CA ASN A 136 13.47 -32.45 -24.97
C ASN A 136 13.13 -30.97 -24.74
N SER A 137 14.09 -30.10 -25.08
CA SER A 137 13.83 -28.65 -25.06
C SER A 137 12.75 -28.28 -26.08
N ILE A 138 11.74 -27.54 -25.66
CA ILE A 138 10.70 -27.00 -26.52
C ILE A 138 10.80 -25.46 -26.66
N GLY A 139 12.00 -24.93 -26.40
CA GLY A 139 12.30 -23.50 -26.41
C GLY A 139 12.25 -22.87 -25.03
N SER A 140 12.57 -21.59 -24.95
CA SER A 140 12.49 -20.80 -23.71
C SER A 140 11.36 -19.79 -23.78
N PHE A 141 10.83 -19.40 -22.63
CA PHE A 141 9.84 -18.35 -22.47
C PHE A 141 10.14 -17.49 -21.25
N ASN A 142 9.70 -16.24 -21.29
CA ASN A 142 9.92 -15.25 -20.22
C ASN A 142 8.55 -14.84 -19.64
N PRO A 143 8.15 -15.40 -18.50
CA PRO A 143 6.91 -15.00 -17.86
C PRO A 143 6.98 -13.55 -17.38
N GLN A 144 5.93 -12.80 -17.64
CA GLN A 144 5.81 -11.40 -17.24
C GLN A 144 4.40 -11.10 -16.79
N ASP A 145 4.30 -10.29 -15.75
CA ASP A 145 3.02 -9.77 -15.30
C ASP A 145 3.04 -8.25 -15.34
N GLN A 146 1.92 -7.66 -15.70
CA GLN A 146 1.75 -6.22 -15.83
C GLN A 146 0.45 -5.78 -15.21
N VAL A 147 0.49 -4.67 -14.46
CA VAL A 147 -0.70 -4.06 -13.86
C VAL A 147 -0.70 -2.57 -14.18
N PHE A 148 -1.75 -2.12 -14.81
CA PHE A 148 -2.07 -0.72 -14.96
C PHE A 148 -3.16 -0.33 -13.97
N THR A 149 -2.95 0.77 -13.23
CA THR A 149 -3.94 1.27 -12.26
C THR A 149 -4.26 2.72 -12.55
N LEU A 150 -5.56 3.03 -12.59
CA LEU A 150 -6.10 4.38 -12.54
C LEU A 150 -6.71 4.61 -11.16
N SER A 151 -6.36 5.70 -10.50
CA SER A 151 -6.79 6.03 -9.15
C SER A 151 -7.47 7.38 -9.07
N TYR A 152 -8.49 7.47 -8.23
CA TYR A 152 -9.13 8.72 -7.87
C TYR A 152 -9.36 8.76 -6.36
N SER A 153 -9.04 9.90 -5.74
CA SER A 153 -9.23 10.10 -4.31
C SER A 153 -9.88 11.45 -4.04
N LYS A 154 -10.72 11.48 -3.01
CA LYS A 154 -11.45 12.69 -2.60
C LYS A 154 -11.58 12.79 -1.08
N ALA A 155 -11.36 13.99 -0.55
CA ALA A 155 -11.77 14.34 0.80
C ALA A 155 -13.30 14.48 0.84
N ILE A 156 -13.96 13.71 1.72
CA ILE A 156 -15.42 13.62 1.77
C ILE A 156 -15.97 14.54 2.85
N LEU A 157 -15.33 14.55 4.02
CA LEU A 157 -15.79 15.26 5.20
C LEU A 157 -14.62 16.07 5.77
N GLU A 158 -14.77 17.37 5.74
CA GLU A 158 -13.95 18.31 6.50
C GLU A 158 -14.78 18.79 7.68
N PHE A 159 -14.48 18.29 8.87
CA PHE A 159 -15.14 18.77 10.07
C PHE A 159 -14.47 20.06 10.56
N SER A 160 -14.99 21.20 10.13
CA SER A 160 -14.47 22.53 10.43
C SER A 160 -14.25 22.85 11.93
N ASN A 161 -14.88 22.10 12.83
CA ASN A 161 -14.77 22.25 14.30
C ASN A 161 -14.27 20.98 15.01
N LYS A 162 -13.90 19.94 14.28
CA LYS A 162 -13.38 18.69 14.82
C LYS A 162 -12.09 18.37 14.07
N ASP A 163 -11.06 18.03 14.80
CA ASP A 163 -9.75 17.67 14.25
C ASP A 163 -9.78 16.32 13.52
N LEU A 164 -10.86 16.03 12.77
CA LEU A 164 -11.07 14.78 12.07
C LEU A 164 -11.51 15.05 10.62
N ASP A 165 -10.70 14.61 9.67
CA ASP A 165 -10.99 14.60 8.25
C ASP A 165 -11.16 13.17 7.77
N VAL A 166 -11.95 12.96 6.72
CA VAL A 166 -12.21 11.65 6.11
C VAL A 166 -12.01 11.75 4.61
N SER A 167 -11.27 10.82 4.04
CA SER A 167 -11.10 10.66 2.60
C SER A 167 -11.51 9.28 2.12
N MET A 168 -11.86 9.19 0.84
CA MET A 168 -12.14 7.95 0.11
C MET A 168 -11.30 7.92 -1.16
N GLY A 169 -10.88 6.71 -1.55
CA GLY A 169 -10.16 6.48 -2.79
C GLY A 169 -10.64 5.23 -3.50
N LEU A 170 -10.57 5.25 -4.82
CA LEU A 170 -10.96 4.16 -5.70
C LEU A 170 -9.87 3.92 -6.73
N ASN A 171 -9.63 2.65 -7.05
CA ASN A 171 -8.77 2.23 -8.14
C ASN A 171 -9.55 1.39 -9.15
N ALA A 172 -9.19 1.55 -10.42
CA ALA A 172 -9.51 0.61 -11.50
C ALA A 172 -8.20 0.02 -12.03
N LYS A 173 -8.11 -1.30 -12.07
CA LYS A 173 -6.91 -2.04 -12.47
C LYS A 173 -7.17 -2.83 -13.74
N TYR A 174 -6.23 -2.77 -14.68
CA TYR A 174 -6.08 -3.70 -15.80
C TYR A 174 -4.87 -4.57 -15.53
N ILE A 175 -5.07 -5.88 -15.53
CA ILE A 175 -4.08 -6.90 -15.19
C ILE A 175 -3.84 -7.74 -16.43
N LYS A 176 -2.59 -7.88 -16.84
CA LYS A 176 -2.15 -8.80 -17.89
C LYS A 176 -1.09 -9.72 -17.29
N SER A 177 -1.29 -11.00 -17.42
CA SER A 177 -0.31 -12.03 -17.05
C SER A 177 0.01 -12.87 -18.26
N GLU A 178 1.29 -13.11 -18.52
CA GLU A 178 1.80 -13.85 -19.64
C GLU A 178 2.83 -14.87 -19.11
N ILE A 179 2.46 -16.15 -19.16
CA ILE A 179 3.36 -17.26 -18.83
C ILE A 179 3.83 -17.86 -20.16
N ARG A 180 2.97 -18.57 -20.83
CA ARG A 180 3.11 -19.09 -22.17
C ARG A 180 1.95 -18.61 -23.03
N ASP A 181 0.77 -18.65 -22.46
CA ASP A 181 -0.45 -18.01 -22.93
C ASP A 181 -0.69 -16.75 -22.11
N SER A 182 -1.42 -15.78 -22.68
CA SER A 182 -1.74 -14.54 -22.00
C SER A 182 -3.16 -14.57 -21.42
N ALA A 183 -3.29 -14.08 -20.19
CA ALA A 183 -4.58 -13.87 -19.56
C ALA A 183 -4.73 -12.42 -19.12
N THR A 184 -5.96 -11.91 -19.13
CA THR A 184 -6.25 -10.55 -18.68
C THR A 184 -7.39 -10.55 -17.68
N ALA A 185 -7.35 -9.60 -16.74
CA ALA A 185 -8.42 -9.39 -15.78
C ALA A 185 -8.60 -7.90 -15.47
N PHE A 186 -9.78 -7.57 -14.96
CA PHE A 186 -10.07 -6.25 -14.40
C PHE A 186 -10.36 -6.40 -12.92
N ALA A 187 -9.82 -5.48 -12.12
CA ALA A 187 -10.06 -5.41 -10.69
C ALA A 187 -10.26 -3.96 -10.23
N GLY A 188 -10.74 -3.80 -9.03
CA GLY A 188 -10.84 -2.51 -8.36
C GLY A 188 -10.40 -2.60 -6.91
N ASP A 189 -10.01 -1.46 -6.37
CA ASP A 189 -9.75 -1.28 -4.96
C ASP A 189 -10.62 -0.15 -4.42
N MET A 190 -10.94 -0.22 -3.15
CA MET A 190 -11.62 0.85 -2.42
C MET A 190 -10.94 1.07 -1.08
N GLY A 191 -10.65 2.32 -0.76
CA GLY A 191 -10.04 2.73 0.50
C GLY A 191 -10.77 3.87 1.18
N ILE A 192 -10.69 3.88 2.50
CA ILE A 192 -11.13 4.99 3.35
C ILE A 192 -9.99 5.29 4.31
N MET A 193 -9.76 6.56 4.60
CA MET A 193 -8.79 6.98 5.59
C MET A 193 -9.34 8.15 6.42
N THR A 194 -9.11 8.09 7.72
CA THR A 194 -9.44 9.17 8.64
C THR A 194 -8.16 9.77 9.19
N PHE A 195 -8.18 11.08 9.41
CA PHE A 195 -7.07 11.84 9.94
C PHE A 195 -7.54 12.63 11.16
N ASN A 196 -6.83 12.51 12.26
CA ASN A 196 -7.05 13.34 13.46
C ASN A 196 -5.78 14.14 13.75
N PHE A 197 -5.93 15.44 13.89
CA PHE A 197 -4.85 16.39 14.14
C PHE A 197 -4.83 16.91 15.60
N GLY A 198 -5.44 16.18 16.53
CA GLY A 198 -5.44 16.53 17.95
C GLY A 198 -4.07 16.49 18.63
N ALA A 199 -4.05 16.47 19.95
CA ALA A 199 -2.81 16.51 20.74
C ALA A 199 -1.83 15.37 20.42
N ILE A 200 -2.35 14.18 20.09
CA ILE A 200 -1.60 13.05 19.52
C ILE A 200 -2.25 12.75 18.17
N PRO A 201 -1.60 13.11 17.06
CA PRO A 201 -2.13 12.83 15.74
C PRO A 201 -2.23 11.33 15.49
N TYR A 202 -3.38 10.87 14.98
CA TYR A 202 -3.58 9.50 14.58
C TYR A 202 -4.30 9.40 13.24
N ARG A 203 -4.14 8.27 12.55
CA ARG A 203 -4.86 7.93 11.34
C ARG A 203 -5.38 6.50 11.43
N ILE A 204 -6.52 6.26 10.78
CA ILE A 204 -7.07 4.92 10.61
C ILE A 204 -7.32 4.73 9.12
N GLY A 205 -6.84 3.63 8.57
CA GLY A 205 -7.01 3.25 7.18
C GLY A 205 -7.75 1.92 7.05
N VAL A 206 -8.68 1.86 6.11
CA VAL A 206 -9.35 0.63 5.71
C VAL A 206 -9.27 0.55 4.20
N VAL A 207 -8.87 -0.60 3.67
CA VAL A 207 -8.81 -0.83 2.22
C VAL A 207 -9.20 -2.26 1.90
N VAL A 208 -9.95 -2.43 0.81
CA VAL A 208 -10.18 -3.72 0.16
C VAL A 208 -9.63 -3.63 -1.25
N SER A 209 -8.71 -4.52 -1.59
CA SER A 209 -8.00 -4.51 -2.85
C SER A 209 -8.24 -5.78 -3.66
N ASN A 210 -8.02 -5.66 -4.99
CA ASN A 210 -8.09 -6.74 -5.97
C ASN A 210 -9.48 -7.36 -6.12
N ILE A 211 -10.54 -6.58 -5.95
CA ILE A 211 -11.93 -7.01 -6.17
C ILE A 211 -12.17 -7.13 -7.68
N GLY A 212 -12.35 -8.34 -8.20
CA GLY A 212 -12.56 -8.52 -9.63
C GLY A 212 -12.79 -9.97 -10.02
N LYS A 213 -12.92 -10.18 -11.33
CA LYS A 213 -12.97 -11.52 -11.91
C LYS A 213 -11.56 -12.09 -12.00
N GLY A 214 -11.42 -13.41 -11.79
CA GLY A 214 -10.15 -14.10 -11.86
C GLY A 214 -9.49 -14.08 -13.24
N LEU A 215 -8.21 -14.41 -13.28
CA LEU A 215 -7.46 -14.67 -14.52
C LEU A 215 -7.96 -15.98 -15.16
N LYS A 216 -8.10 -15.97 -16.48
CA LYS A 216 -8.54 -17.14 -17.22
C LYS A 216 -7.56 -17.40 -18.36
N TYR A 217 -6.71 -18.42 -18.20
CA TYR A 217 -5.75 -18.83 -19.23
C TYR A 217 -6.36 -19.83 -20.22
N ASP A 218 -7.21 -20.75 -19.76
CA ASP A 218 -7.90 -21.74 -20.59
C ASP A 218 -9.39 -21.82 -20.19
N GLN A 219 -9.81 -22.88 -19.56
CA GLN A 219 -11.23 -23.05 -19.17
C GLN A 219 -11.49 -22.67 -17.71
N ALA A 220 -10.52 -22.91 -16.84
CA ALA A 220 -10.64 -22.55 -15.43
C ALA A 220 -10.26 -21.07 -15.21
N SER A 221 -10.92 -20.46 -14.23
CA SER A 221 -10.63 -19.10 -13.79
C SER A 221 -10.05 -19.12 -12.39
N ASP A 222 -8.82 -18.63 -12.25
CA ASP A 222 -8.14 -18.52 -10.97
C ASP A 222 -8.56 -17.21 -10.28
N PRO A 223 -9.14 -17.25 -9.07
CA PRO A 223 -9.64 -16.05 -8.41
C PRO A 223 -8.51 -15.08 -8.07
N LEU A 224 -8.78 -13.77 -8.13
CA LEU A 224 -7.81 -12.77 -7.71
C LEU A 224 -7.57 -12.80 -6.19
N PRO A 225 -6.38 -12.36 -5.72
CA PRO A 225 -6.01 -12.36 -4.31
C PRO A 225 -6.63 -11.15 -3.59
N VAL A 226 -7.95 -11.19 -3.43
CA VAL A 226 -8.69 -10.14 -2.70
C VAL A 226 -8.12 -10.04 -1.29
N THR A 227 -7.78 -8.83 -0.88
CA THR A 227 -7.17 -8.57 0.43
C THR A 227 -7.85 -7.39 1.11
N ALA A 228 -8.26 -7.56 2.36
CA ALA A 228 -8.69 -6.46 3.22
C ALA A 228 -7.56 -6.10 4.19
N ARG A 229 -7.38 -4.79 4.41
CA ARG A 229 -6.43 -4.25 5.39
C ARG A 229 -7.12 -3.25 6.31
N PHE A 230 -6.79 -3.33 7.58
CA PHE A 230 -7.25 -2.42 8.62
C PHE A 230 -6.01 -1.90 9.36
N GLY A 231 -5.67 -0.65 9.19
CA GLY A 231 -4.47 -0.09 9.79
C GLY A 231 -4.75 1.11 10.67
N GLY A 232 -3.86 1.29 11.63
CA GLY A 232 -3.80 2.46 12.50
C GLY A 232 -2.39 2.98 12.61
N SER A 233 -2.23 4.29 12.70
CA SER A 233 -0.95 4.92 12.97
C SER A 233 -1.08 6.10 13.90
N ILE A 234 -0.05 6.32 14.71
CA ILE A 234 0.05 7.45 15.64
C ILE A 234 1.41 8.13 15.49
N ASN A 235 1.43 9.42 15.79
CA ASN A 235 2.67 10.20 15.93
C ASN A 235 2.79 10.67 17.40
N PRO A 236 3.39 9.86 18.29
CA PRO A 236 3.55 10.25 19.69
C PRO A 236 4.50 11.45 19.84
N PHE A 237 5.47 11.57 18.95
CA PHE A 237 6.38 12.69 18.82
C PHE A 237 6.40 13.19 17.37
N ASP A 238 6.83 14.44 17.16
CA ASP A 238 6.87 15.05 15.81
C ASP A 238 7.73 14.25 14.81
N ASN A 239 8.75 13.54 15.30
CA ASN A 239 9.72 12.80 14.51
C ASN A 239 9.59 11.27 14.64
N LEU A 240 8.50 10.77 15.21
CA LEU A 240 8.26 9.34 15.39
C LEU A 240 6.86 8.96 14.91
N LEU A 241 6.77 7.98 14.04
CA LEU A 241 5.54 7.35 13.57
C LEU A 241 5.54 5.88 13.98
N ILE A 242 4.45 5.41 14.52
CA ILE A 242 4.20 4.00 14.83
C ILE A 242 2.94 3.58 14.09
N ALA A 243 2.98 2.45 13.39
CA ALA A 243 1.88 1.92 12.63
C ALA A 243 1.67 0.42 12.87
N ALA A 244 0.43 -0.02 12.72
CA ALA A 244 0.06 -1.43 12.73
C ALA A 244 -1.08 -1.68 11.76
N ASP A 245 -0.98 -2.78 10.99
CA ASP A 245 -2.00 -3.24 10.05
C ASP A 245 -2.41 -4.68 10.36
N VAL A 246 -3.69 -4.95 10.31
CA VAL A 246 -4.27 -6.30 10.23
C VAL A 246 -4.60 -6.56 8.77
N VAL A 247 -4.02 -7.61 8.20
CA VAL A 247 -4.16 -8.00 6.79
C VAL A 247 -4.94 -9.30 6.71
N VAL A 248 -6.01 -9.31 5.93
CA VAL A 248 -6.92 -10.45 5.76
C VAL A 248 -6.96 -10.81 4.27
N PRO A 249 -6.02 -11.62 3.78
CA PRO A 249 -5.99 -12.05 2.38
C PRO A 249 -6.96 -13.23 2.17
N LYS A 250 -7.65 -13.25 1.02
CA LYS A 250 -8.54 -14.36 0.65
C LYS A 250 -7.78 -15.69 0.54
N GLY A 251 -6.56 -15.65 0.01
CA GLY A 251 -5.74 -16.84 -0.26
C GLY A 251 -4.78 -17.22 0.87
N ASN A 252 -4.95 -16.70 2.09
CA ASN A 252 -4.09 -17.06 3.22
C ASN A 252 -4.76 -16.70 4.56
N LYS A 253 -4.11 -17.06 5.67
CA LYS A 253 -4.53 -16.67 7.03
C LYS A 253 -4.33 -15.17 7.27
N MET A 254 -5.05 -14.65 8.25
CA MET A 254 -4.89 -13.30 8.77
C MET A 254 -3.45 -13.05 9.26
N ASN A 255 -2.91 -11.89 8.97
CA ASN A 255 -1.58 -11.44 9.35
C ASN A 255 -1.62 -10.10 10.09
N ILE A 256 -0.62 -9.87 10.95
CA ILE A 256 -0.39 -8.59 11.61
C ILE A 256 0.99 -8.07 11.19
N GLN A 257 1.01 -6.84 10.75
CA GLN A 257 2.21 -6.10 10.37
C GLN A 257 2.37 -4.89 11.28
N THR A 258 3.58 -4.62 11.75
CA THR A 258 3.89 -3.46 12.60
C THR A 258 5.12 -2.74 12.07
N GLY A 259 5.14 -1.43 12.18
CA GLY A 259 6.24 -0.62 11.68
C GLY A 259 6.47 0.63 12.50
N VAL A 260 7.72 1.07 12.53
CA VAL A 260 8.15 2.30 13.17
C VAL A 260 9.01 3.09 12.18
N GLU A 261 8.77 4.38 12.08
CA GLU A 261 9.56 5.32 11.30
C GLU A 261 10.00 6.47 12.20
N ALA A 262 11.31 6.73 12.25
CA ALA A 262 11.89 7.85 12.97
C ALA A 262 12.78 8.67 12.04
N TYR A 263 12.80 10.00 12.22
CA TYR A 263 13.62 10.86 11.37
C TYR A 263 14.31 11.99 12.15
N ILE A 264 15.37 12.51 11.55
CA ILE A 264 16.03 13.73 11.98
C ILE A 264 16.11 14.70 10.80
N ASN A 265 16.09 15.99 11.08
CA ASN A 265 16.29 17.05 10.10
C ASN A 265 17.61 17.77 10.40
N PRO A 266 18.75 17.37 9.77
CA PRO A 266 20.03 18.04 9.95
C PRO A 266 19.98 19.51 9.56
N ASN A 267 19.15 19.87 8.57
CA ASN A 267 18.84 21.22 8.14
C ASN A 267 17.43 21.29 7.53
N GLU A 268 17.00 22.47 7.13
CA GLU A 268 15.63 22.70 6.60
C GLU A 268 15.34 21.95 5.29
N LEU A 269 16.35 21.60 4.51
CA LEU A 269 16.22 20.95 3.20
C LEU A 269 16.45 19.45 3.23
N THR A 270 17.00 18.93 4.34
CA THR A 270 17.42 17.53 4.42
C THR A 270 16.71 16.82 5.57
N ARG A 271 16.19 15.63 5.29
CA ARG A 271 15.67 14.70 6.28
C ARG A 271 16.34 13.35 6.10
N LEU A 272 16.81 12.76 7.20
CA LEU A 272 17.29 11.38 7.26
C LEU A 272 16.30 10.56 8.08
N THR A 273 15.91 9.40 7.56
CA THR A 273 14.86 8.55 8.12
C THR A 273 15.41 7.14 8.34
N ALA A 274 15.06 6.53 9.47
CA ALA A 274 15.26 5.12 9.75
C ALA A 274 13.92 4.43 10.01
N ARG A 275 13.81 3.18 9.58
CA ARG A 275 12.58 2.38 9.67
C ARG A 275 12.91 0.97 10.13
N ALA A 276 11.98 0.39 10.88
CA ALA A 276 11.98 -1.02 11.20
C ALA A 276 10.53 -1.53 11.22
N GLY A 277 10.34 -2.78 10.86
CA GLY A 277 9.01 -3.40 10.89
C GLY A 277 9.09 -4.90 11.12
N ILE A 278 7.95 -5.46 11.50
CA ILE A 278 7.77 -6.89 11.75
C ILE A 278 6.51 -7.36 11.04
N ASP A 279 6.65 -8.43 10.27
CA ASP A 279 5.56 -9.20 9.67
C ASP A 279 5.43 -10.53 10.41
N MET A 280 4.35 -10.68 11.17
CA MET A 280 4.17 -11.85 12.03
C MET A 280 3.92 -13.14 11.24
N GLN A 281 3.37 -13.06 10.02
CA GLN A 281 3.17 -14.24 9.18
C GLN A 281 4.51 -14.78 8.69
N GLN A 282 5.39 -13.92 8.18
CA GLN A 282 6.72 -14.32 7.73
C GLN A 282 7.51 -15.01 8.86
N MET A 283 7.41 -14.50 10.09
CA MET A 283 8.03 -15.16 11.25
C MET A 283 7.48 -16.57 11.51
N GLN A 284 6.16 -16.76 11.36
CA GLN A 284 5.53 -18.09 11.55
C GLN A 284 5.86 -19.05 10.41
N ASP A 285 6.11 -18.54 9.22
CA ASP A 285 6.43 -19.34 8.04
C ASP A 285 7.96 -19.64 7.93
N GLY A 286 8.73 -19.33 8.98
CA GLY A 286 10.16 -19.68 9.10
C GLY A 286 11.12 -18.59 8.60
N PHE A 287 10.61 -17.43 8.18
CA PHE A 287 11.42 -16.28 7.82
C PHE A 287 11.69 -15.40 9.04
N SER A 288 12.61 -14.44 8.92
CA SER A 288 12.88 -13.50 10.02
C SER A 288 11.68 -12.62 10.37
N GLY A 289 10.83 -12.32 9.38
CA GLY A 289 9.72 -11.38 9.49
C GLY A 289 10.14 -9.93 9.75
N ILE A 290 11.43 -9.66 9.83
CA ILE A 290 11.98 -8.33 10.11
C ILE A 290 12.24 -7.60 8.80
N SER A 291 11.89 -6.32 8.76
CA SER A 291 12.24 -5.40 7.68
C SER A 291 12.98 -4.21 8.25
N LEU A 292 13.99 -3.74 7.53
CA LEU A 292 14.74 -2.55 7.87
C LEU A 292 14.73 -1.58 6.70
N GLY A 293 14.72 -0.28 6.99
CA GLY A 293 14.71 0.75 5.94
C GLY A 293 15.49 1.99 6.37
N ILE A 294 16.07 2.65 5.38
CA ILE A 294 16.65 3.99 5.53
C ILE A 294 16.13 4.87 4.40
N GLY A 295 16.07 6.17 4.65
CA GLY A 295 15.65 7.16 3.67
C GLY A 295 16.39 8.46 3.81
N ALA A 296 16.62 9.12 2.69
CA ALA A 296 17.18 10.46 2.64
C ALA A 296 16.30 11.32 1.73
N THR A 297 15.74 12.40 2.30
CA THR A 297 15.00 13.41 1.55
C THR A 297 15.83 14.65 1.41
N LEU A 298 16.00 15.14 0.19
CA LEU A 298 16.63 16.41 -0.15
C LEU A 298 15.62 17.27 -0.93
N GLN A 299 15.12 18.31 -0.28
CA GLN A 299 14.04 19.16 -0.82
C GLN A 299 12.80 18.32 -1.20
N PHE A 300 12.58 18.08 -2.49
CA PHE A 300 11.44 17.36 -3.04
C PHE A 300 11.79 15.93 -3.52
N PHE A 301 13.05 15.54 -3.41
CA PHE A 301 13.50 14.18 -3.75
C PHE A 301 13.68 13.34 -2.49
N THR A 302 13.21 12.11 -2.53
CA THR A 302 13.44 11.12 -1.47
C THR A 302 14.00 9.85 -2.09
N LEU A 303 15.14 9.40 -1.60
CA LEU A 303 15.73 8.10 -1.89
C LEU A 303 15.52 7.20 -0.68
N ASP A 304 14.84 6.10 -0.87
CA ASP A 304 14.61 5.09 0.16
C ASP A 304 15.20 3.75 -0.24
N TYR A 305 15.72 3.06 0.76
CA TYR A 305 16.22 1.69 0.64
C TYR A 305 15.60 0.83 1.74
N ALA A 306 15.20 -0.39 1.37
CA ALA A 306 14.71 -1.41 2.30
C ALA A 306 15.42 -2.74 2.11
N PHE A 307 15.68 -3.39 3.24
CA PHE A 307 16.29 -4.70 3.35
C PHE A 307 15.37 -5.64 4.10
N VAL A 308 15.08 -6.82 3.49
CA VAL A 308 14.24 -7.85 4.09
C VAL A 308 14.93 -9.20 3.97
N PRO A 309 15.40 -9.77 5.08
CA PRO A 309 15.99 -11.10 5.08
C PRO A 309 14.89 -12.17 4.95
N MET A 310 15.03 -13.03 3.95
CA MET A 310 14.07 -14.10 3.62
C MET A 310 14.61 -15.48 4.00
N GLY A 311 15.47 -15.57 5.02
CA GLY A 311 16.05 -16.83 5.51
C GLY A 311 16.82 -17.58 4.43
N GLU A 312 16.49 -18.84 4.22
CA GLU A 312 17.14 -19.70 3.20
C GLU A 312 16.93 -19.21 1.75
N LEU A 313 15.91 -18.39 1.51
CA LEU A 313 15.65 -17.78 0.20
C LEU A 313 16.54 -16.55 -0.08
N GLY A 314 17.46 -16.22 0.82
CA GLY A 314 18.38 -15.09 0.68
C GLY A 314 17.82 -13.78 1.23
N ASN A 315 18.20 -12.69 0.61
CA ASN A 315 17.82 -11.35 1.05
C ASN A 315 17.20 -10.57 -0.11
N THR A 316 16.20 -9.76 0.19
CA THR A 316 15.61 -8.89 -0.82
C THR A 316 15.99 -7.44 -0.58
N HIS A 317 16.27 -6.74 -1.68
CA HIS A 317 16.71 -5.36 -1.69
C HIS A 317 15.73 -4.53 -2.52
N ARG A 318 15.29 -3.40 -1.98
CA ARG A 318 14.39 -2.48 -2.68
C ARG A 318 14.92 -1.08 -2.61
N ILE A 319 14.91 -0.42 -3.75
CA ILE A 319 15.28 0.98 -3.90
C ILE A 319 14.09 1.71 -4.49
N SER A 320 13.70 2.82 -3.89
CA SER A 320 12.70 3.71 -4.46
C SER A 320 13.17 5.15 -4.47
N LEU A 321 12.83 5.84 -5.55
CA LEU A 321 13.03 7.27 -5.72
C LEU A 321 11.65 7.92 -5.80
N SER A 322 11.39 8.87 -4.92
CA SER A 322 10.15 9.63 -4.88
C SER A 322 10.41 11.12 -5.12
N PHE A 323 9.41 11.77 -5.68
CA PHE A 323 9.42 13.18 -5.99
C PHE A 323 8.07 13.79 -5.59
N ASP A 324 8.10 14.74 -4.61
CA ASP A 324 6.91 15.41 -4.10
C ASP A 324 7.04 16.92 -4.28
N PHE A 325 6.19 17.51 -5.13
CA PHE A 325 6.25 18.92 -5.48
C PHE A 325 4.93 19.65 -5.22
N PRO A 326 4.94 20.87 -4.63
CA PRO A 326 6.06 21.53 -3.98
C PRO A 326 6.52 20.77 -2.73
N PHE A 327 7.79 20.94 -2.34
CA PHE A 327 8.32 20.34 -1.12
C PHE A 327 7.50 20.81 0.09
N ARG A 328 6.85 19.86 0.74
CA ARG A 328 6.26 20.01 2.07
C ARG A 328 6.38 18.68 2.76
N SER A 329 7.02 18.68 3.92
CA SER A 329 7.07 17.47 4.72
C SER A 329 5.66 17.06 5.14
N PRO A 330 5.23 15.82 4.84
CA PRO A 330 3.90 15.32 5.22
C PRO A 330 3.60 15.47 6.71
N ILE A 331 4.63 15.37 7.54
CA ILE A 331 4.51 15.48 9.00
C ILE A 331 4.33 16.92 9.46
N PHE A 332 4.91 17.91 8.76
CA PHE A 332 4.74 19.33 9.07
C PHE A 332 3.41 19.92 8.54
N GLN A 333 2.82 19.33 7.52
CA GLN A 333 1.50 19.78 7.01
C GLN A 333 0.39 19.63 8.07
N ARG A 334 0.58 18.78 9.07
CA ARG A 334 -0.40 18.51 10.12
C ARG A 334 -0.62 19.65 11.11
N ARG A 335 0.35 20.54 11.31
CA ARG A 335 0.22 21.70 12.21
C ARG A 335 -0.33 22.93 11.52
N ASP A 336 -0.23 22.99 10.20
CA ASP A 336 -0.57 24.20 9.47
C ASP A 336 -1.84 24.00 8.67
N ARG A 337 -3.00 24.16 9.36
CA ARG A 337 -4.31 24.24 8.70
C ARG A 337 -4.41 25.39 7.69
N SER A 338 -3.52 26.39 7.77
CA SER A 338 -3.46 27.50 6.83
C SER A 338 -3.19 27.05 5.41
N VAL A 339 -2.48 25.93 5.23
CA VAL A 339 -2.17 25.38 3.90
C VAL A 339 -3.42 24.98 3.12
N PHE A 340 -4.42 24.40 3.78
CA PHE A 340 -5.69 24.08 3.13
C PHE A 340 -6.57 25.33 2.91
N THR A 341 -6.43 26.36 3.75
CA THR A 341 -7.12 27.64 3.57
C THR A 341 -6.50 28.50 2.49
N ASP A 342 -5.18 28.51 2.35
CA ASP A 342 -4.48 29.29 1.31
C ASP A 342 -4.72 28.77 -0.11
N MET A 343 -5.00 27.45 -0.27
CA MET A 343 -5.33 26.90 -1.59
C MET A 343 -6.75 27.24 -2.07
N LYS A 344 -7.67 27.68 -1.19
CA LYS A 344 -8.98 28.22 -1.62
C LYS A 344 -8.87 29.48 -2.47
N GLY A 345 -7.74 30.18 -2.40
CA GLY A 345 -7.45 31.40 -3.19
C GLY A 345 -6.76 31.15 -4.53
N LEU A 346 -6.27 29.94 -4.78
CA LEU A 346 -5.63 29.60 -6.06
C LEU A 346 -6.69 29.13 -7.07
N SER A 347 -7.38 30.10 -7.71
CA SER A 347 -8.13 29.78 -8.92
C SER A 347 -7.12 29.44 -10.02
N PHE A 348 -7.11 28.21 -10.45
CA PHE A 348 -6.39 27.80 -11.66
C PHE A 348 -7.09 28.48 -12.87
N LYS A 349 -6.45 29.51 -13.43
CA LYS A 349 -6.75 30.00 -14.76
C LYS A 349 -5.98 29.19 -15.78
#